data_57018d2423f68ded7bb1a294a3165a96
#
_entry.id   57018d2423f68ded7bb1a294a3165a96
#
_cell.length_a   1.000
_cell.length_b   1.000
_cell.length_c   1.000
_cell.angle_alpha   90.00
_cell.angle_beta   90.00
_cell.angle_gamma   90.00
#
_symmetry.space_group_name_H-M   'P 1'
#
loop_
_entity.id
_entity.type
_entity.pdbx_description
1 polymer ?
#
loop_
_entity_poly.entity_id
_entity_poly.type
_entity_poly.pdbx_seq_one_letter_code
_entity_poly.pdbx_strand_id
1 'polypeptide(L)'
;MLRFLKVLAVVVLSLVLVTVLAACGGTGSTEEPAVESAAQATNAPAEVEEQTLTVSGAFALFPMMTVWGEQYSLVNPSVRFDITGGGAGKGITDMLSGVADIAMVSRELKQEEIDQGAFGVPVTIDAVVATVNADNPHIEEILAQGLTPEAAAAIWMSQETTTWGQFLGTDAADAITVYTRSDSAGAAEVWAKYMGGSVQEDLIGTAVNGDPGVAEAVRQDALGIGFNNIGFAYDLTTGNQLDGLRVVPLDLNGDGQISADEDFYATIDDIAGAIAAKVYPFPPARELYLVTKGEPTPVIQELYRWILTDGQAFVSDAGYVSLSADRLTEAQGLVGE
;
A
#
# COMPACT_ATOMS: atom_id res chain seq x y z
N MET A 1 -7.77 -2.62 46.16
CA MET A 1 -7.36 -3.94 46.74
C MET A 1 -6.63 -4.67 45.63
N LEU A 2 -5.36 -4.50 45.54
CA LEU A 2 -4.23 -5.11 46.24
C LEU A 2 -4.00 -6.59 45.83
N ARG A 3 -2.95 -6.84 44.99
CA ARG A 3 -1.83 -7.80 45.15
C ARG A 3 -1.09 -7.88 43.81
N PHE A 4 -0.04 -7.18 43.64
CA PHE A 4 1.41 -7.35 43.88
C PHE A 4 1.87 -8.82 44.05
N LEU A 5 2.77 -9.28 43.14
CA LEU A 5 4.05 -9.90 43.58
C LEU A 5 4.99 -10.07 42.37
N LYS A 6 6.03 -9.40 42.42
CA LYS A 6 7.46 -9.48 42.19
C LYS A 6 7.99 -10.90 41.93
N VAL A 7 8.84 -11.06 40.92
CA VAL A 7 9.98 -11.97 40.95
C VAL A 7 11.23 -11.25 40.46
N LEU A 8 12.21 -11.29 41.32
CA LEU A 8 13.48 -10.58 41.33
C LEU A 8 14.54 -11.40 40.58
N ALA A 9 15.44 -10.70 39.90
CA ALA A 9 16.64 -11.24 39.24
C ALA A 9 17.68 -11.81 40.23
N VAL A 10 18.42 -12.81 39.79
CA VAL A 10 19.71 -13.21 40.38
C VAL A 10 20.75 -13.29 39.27
N VAL A 11 21.69 -12.36 39.32
CA VAL A 11 22.95 -12.38 38.57
C VAL A 11 23.98 -13.14 39.42
N VAL A 12 24.61 -14.12 38.86
CA VAL A 12 25.82 -14.74 39.46
C VAL A 12 26.96 -14.58 38.48
N LEU A 13 27.90 -13.75 38.89
CA LEU A 13 29.20 -13.47 38.31
C LEU A 13 30.18 -14.51 38.81
N SER A 14 30.82 -15.30 37.93
CA SER A 14 31.92 -16.18 38.28
C SER A 14 33.17 -15.83 37.47
N LEU A 15 34.09 -15.15 38.15
CA LEU A 15 35.42 -14.80 37.71
C LEU A 15 36.36 -15.98 38.06
N VAL A 16 37.02 -16.56 37.06
CA VAL A 16 38.14 -17.53 37.32
C VAL A 16 39.39 -16.94 36.69
N LEU A 17 40.29 -16.61 37.59
CA LEU A 17 41.65 -16.17 37.34
C LEU A 17 42.57 -17.43 37.35
N VAL A 18 43.32 -17.69 36.26
CA VAL A 18 44.40 -18.69 36.25
C VAL A 18 45.70 -18.01 35.88
N THR A 19 46.63 -18.08 36.82
CA THR A 19 47.99 -17.56 36.80
C THR A 19 48.95 -18.47 36.05
N VAL A 20 49.83 -17.82 35.28
CA VAL A 20 50.98 -18.40 34.56
C VAL A 20 52.10 -18.73 35.53
N LEU A 21 52.73 -19.90 35.35
CA LEU A 21 54.06 -20.16 35.85
C LEU A 21 54.95 -20.70 34.72
N ALA A 22 55.99 -19.97 34.46
CA ALA A 22 57.06 -20.31 33.54
C ALA A 22 58.11 -21.23 34.25
N ALA A 23 58.62 -22.21 33.54
CA ALA A 23 59.88 -22.84 33.87
C ALA A 23 60.63 -23.27 32.60
N CYS A 24 61.87 -22.79 32.50
CA CYS A 24 62.81 -23.06 31.44
C CYS A 24 63.43 -24.47 31.54
N GLY A 25 63.89 -24.99 30.42
CA GLY A 25 65.03 -25.84 30.36
C GLY A 25 64.97 -27.06 29.45
N GLY A 26 65.91 -27.14 28.48
CA GLY A 26 66.43 -28.42 27.98
C GLY A 26 66.36 -28.57 26.42
N THR A 27 67.51 -28.41 25.84
CA THR A 27 67.95 -28.77 24.49
C THR A 27 67.82 -30.23 24.13
N GLY A 28 67.34 -30.55 22.92
CA GLY A 28 67.40 -31.88 22.33
C GLY A 28 66.88 -31.87 20.90
N SER A 29 67.83 -31.83 19.96
CA SER A 29 67.59 -31.99 18.53
C SER A 29 67.19 -33.42 18.20
N THR A 30 66.06 -33.59 17.49
CA THR A 30 65.84 -34.82 16.71
C THR A 30 64.99 -34.43 15.53
N GLU A 31 65.53 -34.57 14.31
CA GLU A 31 64.84 -34.44 13.06
C GLU A 31 63.80 -35.55 12.91
N GLU A 32 62.59 -35.20 12.61
CA GLU A 32 61.54 -36.09 12.14
C GLU A 32 60.84 -35.51 10.92
N PRO A 33 60.42 -36.31 9.92
CA PRO A 33 60.18 -35.85 8.57
C PRO A 33 58.88 -35.05 8.44
N ALA A 34 58.92 -34.05 7.59
CA ALA A 34 57.80 -33.20 7.19
C ALA A 34 56.67 -34.07 6.61
N VAL A 35 55.59 -34.18 7.33
CA VAL A 35 54.28 -34.62 6.81
C VAL A 35 53.64 -33.38 6.19
N GLU A 36 53.56 -33.35 4.88
CA GLU A 36 52.86 -32.37 4.09
C GLU A 36 51.36 -32.45 4.41
N SER A 37 50.89 -31.59 5.33
CA SER A 37 49.48 -31.45 5.65
C SER A 37 48.84 -30.73 4.48
N ALA A 38 48.18 -31.49 3.61
CA ALA A 38 47.28 -30.93 2.61
C ALA A 38 46.19 -30.13 3.34
N ALA A 39 46.34 -28.82 3.29
CA ALA A 39 45.29 -27.92 3.74
C ALA A 39 44.05 -28.17 2.83
N GLN A 40 43.10 -28.91 3.37
CA GLN A 40 41.73 -28.91 2.83
C GLN A 40 41.24 -27.50 2.89
N ALA A 41 41.17 -26.83 1.72
CA ALA A 41 40.40 -25.61 1.55
C ALA A 41 38.94 -25.99 1.85
N THR A 42 38.51 -25.75 3.08
CA THR A 42 37.09 -25.66 3.39
C THR A 42 36.55 -24.49 2.56
N ASN A 43 35.84 -24.80 1.48
CA ASN A 43 34.96 -23.85 0.84
C ASN A 43 33.92 -23.43 1.89
N ALA A 44 34.16 -22.35 2.59
CA ALA A 44 33.12 -21.64 3.31
C ALA A 44 32.07 -21.27 2.23
N PRO A 45 30.77 -21.49 2.48
CA PRO A 45 29.74 -20.98 1.60
C PRO A 45 30.02 -19.48 1.38
N ALA A 46 30.01 -19.03 0.14
CA ALA A 46 30.12 -17.61 -0.15
C ALA A 46 29.03 -16.90 0.66
N GLU A 47 29.43 -15.94 1.48
CA GLU A 47 28.52 -15.09 2.23
C GLU A 47 27.71 -14.35 1.18
N VAL A 48 26.41 -14.67 1.06
CA VAL A 48 25.51 -13.99 0.13
C VAL A 48 25.31 -12.60 0.74
N GLU A 49 25.80 -11.56 0.10
CA GLU A 49 25.59 -10.18 0.54
C GLU A 49 24.08 -9.91 0.58
N GLU A 50 23.53 -9.68 1.77
CA GLU A 50 22.16 -9.27 1.94
C GLU A 50 21.98 -7.84 1.43
N GLN A 51 20.99 -7.64 0.56
CA GLN A 51 20.63 -6.33 0.02
C GLN A 51 19.25 -5.93 0.54
N THR A 52 19.15 -4.76 1.15
CA THR A 52 17.84 -4.18 1.54
C THR A 52 17.38 -3.20 0.47
N LEU A 53 16.19 -3.42 -0.07
CA LEU A 53 15.49 -2.48 -0.95
C LEU A 53 14.55 -1.62 -0.11
N THR A 54 14.76 -0.30 -0.17
CA THR A 54 13.91 0.69 0.48
C THR A 54 12.76 1.09 -0.45
N VAL A 55 11.53 0.94 0.03
CA VAL A 55 10.31 1.23 -0.74
C VAL A 55 9.45 2.24 0.01
N SER A 56 9.06 3.32 -0.63
CA SER A 56 8.28 4.40 0.00
C SER A 56 7.11 4.83 -0.88
N GLY A 57 5.99 5.24 -0.31
CA GLY A 57 5.00 5.95 -1.10
C GLY A 57 3.53 5.62 -0.81
N ALA A 58 2.77 5.36 -1.87
CA ALA A 58 1.32 5.29 -1.85
C ALA A 58 0.79 4.21 -0.88
N PHE A 59 -0.10 4.61 0.01
CA PHE A 59 -0.84 3.68 0.89
C PHE A 59 -1.62 2.64 0.06
N ALA A 60 -2.12 3.02 -1.11
CA ALA A 60 -2.84 2.11 -2.01
C ALA A 60 -2.03 0.85 -2.38
N LEU A 61 -0.71 0.94 -2.52
CA LEU A 61 0.13 -0.19 -2.93
C LEU A 61 0.86 -0.84 -1.75
N PHE A 62 0.80 -0.22 -0.55
CA PHE A 62 1.54 -0.68 0.62
C PHE A 62 1.19 -2.13 1.03
N PRO A 63 -0.10 -2.54 1.13
CA PRO A 63 -0.43 -3.92 1.46
C PRO A 63 0.10 -4.92 0.43
N MET A 64 -0.09 -4.65 -0.86
CA MET A 64 0.37 -5.54 -1.93
C MET A 64 1.89 -5.63 -1.99
N MET A 65 2.60 -4.51 -1.83
CA MET A 65 4.06 -4.50 -1.79
C MET A 65 4.60 -5.28 -0.60
N THR A 66 3.90 -5.27 0.54
CA THR A 66 4.24 -6.11 1.70
C THR A 66 4.14 -7.59 1.36
N VAL A 67 3.03 -8.02 0.74
CA VAL A 67 2.86 -9.40 0.28
C VAL A 67 3.95 -9.79 -0.71
N TRP A 68 4.21 -8.97 -1.73
CA TRP A 68 5.27 -9.25 -2.70
C TRP A 68 6.65 -9.30 -2.04
N GLY A 69 6.96 -8.41 -1.10
CA GLY A 69 8.23 -8.41 -0.39
C GLY A 69 8.44 -9.69 0.43
N GLU A 70 7.41 -10.15 1.15
CA GLU A 70 7.46 -11.40 1.90
C GLU A 70 7.65 -12.61 0.97
N GLN A 71 6.85 -12.71 -0.09
CA GLN A 71 6.91 -13.83 -1.03
C GLN A 71 8.21 -13.84 -1.84
N TYR A 72 8.68 -12.69 -2.30
CA TYR A 72 9.94 -12.59 -3.04
C TYR A 72 11.15 -12.94 -2.16
N SER A 73 11.14 -12.58 -0.86
CA SER A 73 12.20 -12.98 0.08
C SER A 73 12.29 -14.50 0.30
N LEU A 74 11.23 -15.26 0.02
CA LEU A 74 11.28 -16.73 0.01
C LEU A 74 11.96 -17.26 -1.26
N VAL A 75 11.80 -16.58 -2.39
CA VAL A 75 12.41 -16.93 -3.68
C VAL A 75 13.87 -16.46 -3.74
N ASN A 76 14.13 -15.25 -3.25
CA ASN A 76 15.47 -14.65 -3.20
C ASN A 76 15.81 -14.19 -1.76
N PRO A 77 16.35 -15.11 -0.92
CA PRO A 77 16.61 -14.83 0.49
C PRO A 77 17.69 -13.77 0.75
N SER A 78 18.45 -13.36 -0.27
CA SER A 78 19.43 -12.26 -0.15
C SER A 78 18.79 -10.87 -0.22
N VAL A 79 17.52 -10.76 -0.62
CA VAL A 79 16.81 -9.48 -0.71
C VAL A 79 15.87 -9.30 0.48
N ARG A 80 16.00 -8.16 1.13
CA ARG A 80 15.12 -7.69 2.21
C ARG A 80 14.41 -6.42 1.78
N PHE A 81 13.31 -6.11 2.42
CA PHE A 81 12.52 -4.92 2.12
C PHE A 81 12.31 -4.06 3.36
N ASP A 82 12.48 -2.76 3.21
CA ASP A 82 12.02 -1.73 4.15
C ASP A 82 10.93 -0.91 3.45
N ILE A 83 9.68 -1.16 3.82
CA ILE A 83 8.51 -0.61 3.12
C ILE A 83 7.81 0.40 4.02
N THR A 84 7.62 1.62 3.52
CA THR A 84 6.97 2.70 4.24
C THR A 84 5.85 3.34 3.43
N GLY A 85 4.69 3.58 4.09
CA GLY A 85 3.61 4.41 3.54
C GLY A 85 3.88 5.90 3.76
N GLY A 86 3.17 6.76 3.03
CA GLY A 86 3.31 8.22 3.19
C GLY A 86 2.74 9.04 2.03
N GLY A 87 2.02 8.39 1.11
CA GLY A 87 1.44 9.00 -0.08
C GLY A 87 2.37 8.96 -1.29
N ALA A 88 1.79 9.00 -2.49
CA ALA A 88 2.50 8.89 -3.76
C ALA A 88 3.56 9.99 -3.95
N GLY A 89 3.24 11.23 -3.54
CA GLY A 89 4.16 12.36 -3.65
C GLY A 89 5.39 12.21 -2.77
N LYS A 90 5.22 11.67 -1.53
CA LYS A 90 6.37 11.34 -0.68
C LYS A 90 7.24 10.27 -1.33
N GLY A 91 6.64 9.20 -1.85
CA GLY A 91 7.38 8.13 -2.53
C GLY A 91 8.24 8.66 -3.69
N ILE A 92 7.66 9.49 -4.56
CA ILE A 92 8.40 10.13 -5.67
C ILE A 92 9.56 10.99 -5.14
N THR A 93 9.31 11.79 -4.09
CA THR A 93 10.35 12.65 -3.49
C THR A 93 11.49 11.82 -2.91
N ASP A 94 11.18 10.78 -2.14
CA ASP A 94 12.16 9.89 -1.54
C ASP A 94 13.01 9.19 -2.62
N MET A 95 12.38 8.67 -3.66
CA MET A 95 13.03 7.97 -4.76
C MET A 95 13.91 8.92 -5.60
N LEU A 96 13.42 10.09 -6.00
CA LEU A 96 14.20 11.05 -6.77
C LEU A 96 15.40 11.59 -6.01
N SER A 97 15.30 11.72 -4.67
CA SER A 97 16.40 12.14 -3.80
C SER A 97 17.35 10.99 -3.40
N GLY A 98 17.04 9.74 -3.72
CA GLY A 98 17.84 8.57 -3.38
C GLY A 98 17.66 8.08 -1.93
N VAL A 99 16.60 8.50 -1.24
CA VAL A 99 16.21 8.01 0.10
C VAL A 99 15.51 6.65 -0.02
N ALA A 100 14.76 6.44 -1.10
CA ALA A 100 14.17 5.15 -1.43
C ALA A 100 14.66 4.67 -2.80
N ASP A 101 14.79 3.34 -2.93
CA ASP A 101 15.14 2.69 -4.20
C ASP A 101 13.94 2.63 -5.15
N ILE A 102 12.74 2.43 -4.57
CA ILE A 102 11.49 2.26 -5.30
C ILE A 102 10.42 3.16 -4.68
N ALA A 103 9.68 3.88 -5.52
CA ALA A 103 8.48 4.58 -5.10
C ALA A 103 7.22 3.77 -5.44
N MET A 104 6.26 3.72 -4.51
CA MET A 104 4.89 3.27 -4.75
C MET A 104 4.04 4.45 -5.19
N VAL A 105 3.40 4.37 -6.35
CA VAL A 105 2.62 5.46 -6.93
C VAL A 105 1.24 4.98 -7.36
N SER A 106 0.18 5.69 -6.97
CA SER A 106 -1.22 5.34 -7.20
C SER A 106 -1.95 6.34 -8.10
N ARG A 107 -1.24 6.87 -9.05
CA ARG A 107 -1.70 7.77 -10.13
C ARG A 107 -0.72 7.72 -11.29
N GLU A 108 -1.08 8.29 -12.41
CA GLU A 108 -0.13 8.52 -13.49
C GLU A 108 1.05 9.42 -13.03
N LEU A 109 2.23 9.16 -13.59
CA LEU A 109 3.40 10.01 -13.36
C LEU A 109 3.18 11.37 -14.01
N LYS A 110 3.52 12.43 -13.28
CA LYS A 110 3.52 13.78 -13.83
C LYS A 110 4.69 13.98 -14.77
N GLN A 111 4.54 14.84 -15.78
CA GLN A 111 5.60 15.10 -16.75
C GLN A 111 6.88 15.60 -16.07
N GLU A 112 6.74 16.45 -15.03
CA GLU A 112 7.88 16.95 -14.27
C GLU A 112 8.65 15.83 -13.52
N GLU A 113 7.96 14.76 -13.12
CA GLU A 113 8.56 13.59 -12.46
C GLU A 113 9.33 12.75 -13.49
N ILE A 114 8.75 12.57 -14.68
CA ILE A 114 9.40 11.89 -15.82
C ILE A 114 10.65 12.65 -16.27
N ASP A 115 10.55 13.98 -16.39
CA ASP A 115 11.67 14.85 -16.77
C ASP A 115 12.82 14.81 -15.75
N GLN A 116 12.52 14.50 -14.48
CA GLN A 116 13.51 14.27 -13.41
C GLN A 116 14.04 12.82 -13.37
N GLY A 117 13.59 11.98 -14.30
CA GLY A 117 14.06 10.61 -14.47
C GLY A 117 13.21 9.55 -13.78
N ALA A 118 11.96 9.84 -13.38
CA ALA A 118 11.06 8.82 -12.87
C ALA A 118 10.70 7.81 -14.00
N PHE A 119 10.97 6.53 -13.73
CA PHE A 119 10.66 5.42 -14.61
C PHE A 119 9.63 4.52 -13.93
N GLY A 120 8.41 4.50 -14.44
CA GLY A 120 7.28 3.80 -13.84
C GLY A 120 6.91 2.52 -14.56
N VAL A 121 6.69 1.45 -13.80
CA VAL A 121 6.19 0.16 -14.27
C VAL A 121 4.83 -0.09 -13.64
N PRO A 122 3.73 -0.22 -14.40
CA PRO A 122 2.43 -0.58 -13.87
C PRO A 122 2.45 -2.04 -13.40
N VAL A 123 1.88 -2.30 -12.22
CA VAL A 123 1.99 -3.62 -11.59
C VAL A 123 0.63 -4.24 -11.21
N THR A 124 -0.39 -3.41 -10.97
CA THR A 124 -1.74 -3.84 -10.59
C THR A 124 -2.73 -2.69 -10.72
N ILE A 125 -4.00 -2.97 -10.49
CA ILE A 125 -5.10 -1.98 -10.47
C ILE A 125 -5.74 -1.99 -9.09
N ASP A 126 -6.13 -0.79 -8.62
CA ASP A 126 -6.91 -0.54 -7.42
C ASP A 126 -7.96 0.53 -7.71
N ALA A 127 -8.86 0.81 -6.78
CA ALA A 127 -9.84 1.88 -6.90
C ALA A 127 -9.99 2.70 -5.61
N VAL A 128 -10.50 3.91 -5.76
CA VAL A 128 -10.97 4.75 -4.66
C VAL A 128 -12.48 4.63 -4.56
N VAL A 129 -12.98 4.45 -3.34
CA VAL A 129 -14.41 4.38 -3.03
C VAL A 129 -14.78 5.45 -2.01
N ALA A 130 -15.98 6.01 -2.12
CA ALA A 130 -16.55 6.84 -1.06
C ALA A 130 -16.91 5.96 0.15
N THR A 131 -16.66 6.45 1.36
CA THR A 131 -16.96 5.75 2.61
C THR A 131 -17.74 6.66 3.54
N VAL A 132 -18.76 6.09 4.21
CA VAL A 132 -19.55 6.75 5.24
C VAL A 132 -19.55 5.90 6.52
N ASN A 133 -19.91 6.51 7.64
CA ASN A 133 -20.08 5.79 8.89
C ASN A 133 -21.27 4.83 8.80
N ALA A 134 -21.11 3.60 9.29
CA ALA A 134 -22.15 2.58 9.27
C ALA A 134 -23.37 2.93 10.15
N ASP A 135 -23.17 3.79 11.16
CA ASP A 135 -24.23 4.26 12.07
C ASP A 135 -24.81 5.62 11.62
N ASN A 136 -24.55 6.04 10.37
CA ASN A 136 -25.15 7.26 9.84
C ASN A 136 -26.69 7.13 9.88
N PRO A 137 -27.43 8.11 10.44
CA PRO A 137 -28.89 8.03 10.57
C PRO A 137 -29.65 7.95 9.23
N HIS A 138 -28.97 8.23 8.12
CA HIS A 138 -29.50 8.21 6.75
C HIS A 138 -28.88 7.09 5.91
N ILE A 139 -28.27 6.09 6.54
CA ILE A 139 -27.42 5.10 5.81
C ILE A 139 -28.19 4.36 4.71
N GLU A 140 -29.43 3.94 4.98
CA GLU A 140 -30.24 3.18 4.02
C GLU A 140 -30.54 4.02 2.77
N GLU A 141 -30.88 5.31 2.96
CA GLU A 141 -31.18 6.23 1.85
C GLU A 141 -29.91 6.55 1.06
N ILE A 142 -28.77 6.76 1.74
CA ILE A 142 -27.47 7.01 1.11
C ILE A 142 -27.09 5.84 0.21
N LEU A 143 -27.19 4.61 0.71
CA LEU A 143 -26.82 3.41 -0.05
C LEU A 143 -27.80 3.12 -1.19
N ALA A 144 -29.08 3.43 -1.00
CA ALA A 144 -30.11 3.25 -2.04
C ALA A 144 -30.00 4.27 -3.18
N GLN A 145 -29.62 5.52 -2.88
CA GLN A 145 -29.49 6.59 -3.87
C GLN A 145 -28.17 6.47 -4.62
N GLY A 146 -27.06 6.18 -3.93
CA GLY A 146 -25.73 6.17 -4.52
C GLY A 146 -25.17 7.57 -4.78
N LEU A 147 -23.99 7.64 -5.41
CA LEU A 147 -23.22 8.87 -5.60
C LEU A 147 -22.85 9.04 -7.07
N THR A 148 -23.36 10.09 -7.71
CA THR A 148 -22.89 10.51 -9.05
C THR A 148 -21.63 11.38 -8.95
N PRO A 149 -20.84 11.55 -10.03
CA PRO A 149 -19.71 12.47 -10.05
C PRO A 149 -20.11 13.91 -9.65
N GLU A 150 -21.29 14.37 -10.09
CA GLU A 150 -21.81 15.71 -9.81
C GLU A 150 -22.17 15.87 -8.33
N ALA A 151 -22.83 14.87 -7.75
CA ALA A 151 -23.16 14.87 -6.31
C ALA A 151 -21.88 14.83 -5.45
N ALA A 152 -20.89 14.04 -5.84
CA ALA A 152 -19.58 14.02 -5.21
C ALA A 152 -18.88 15.41 -5.31
N ALA A 153 -18.89 16.04 -6.47
CA ALA A 153 -18.34 17.38 -6.67
C ALA A 153 -19.04 18.43 -5.78
N ALA A 154 -20.36 18.32 -5.64
CA ALA A 154 -21.14 19.21 -4.77
C ALA A 154 -20.76 19.07 -3.28
N ILE A 155 -20.27 17.91 -2.86
CA ILE A 155 -19.81 17.64 -1.49
C ILE A 155 -18.35 18.06 -1.32
N TRP A 156 -17.42 17.56 -2.16
CA TRP A 156 -15.97 17.68 -1.94
C TRP A 156 -15.32 18.88 -2.65
N MET A 157 -15.95 19.50 -3.65
CA MET A 157 -15.30 20.56 -4.43
C MET A 157 -15.97 21.93 -4.26
N SER A 158 -17.30 22.02 -4.45
CA SER A 158 -18.01 23.31 -4.39
C SER A 158 -18.64 23.61 -3.03
N GLN A 159 -18.85 22.58 -2.18
CA GLN A 159 -19.62 22.67 -0.94
C GLN A 159 -21.04 23.24 -1.12
N GLU A 160 -21.65 22.98 -2.27
CA GLU A 160 -23.08 23.31 -2.51
C GLU A 160 -23.99 22.38 -1.72
N THR A 161 -23.55 21.14 -1.48
CA THR A 161 -24.21 20.13 -0.64
C THR A 161 -23.48 20.05 0.70
N THR A 162 -24.09 20.56 1.74
CA THR A 162 -23.53 20.63 3.10
C THR A 162 -24.33 19.87 4.14
N THR A 163 -25.50 19.35 3.79
CA THR A 163 -26.35 18.53 4.68
C THR A 163 -26.77 17.26 3.98
N TRP A 164 -27.01 16.21 4.78
CA TRP A 164 -27.52 14.95 4.26
C TRP A 164 -28.90 15.12 3.60
N GLY A 165 -29.74 16.05 4.11
CA GLY A 165 -31.02 16.33 3.46
C GLY A 165 -30.87 16.96 2.06
N GLN A 166 -29.90 17.85 1.86
CA GLN A 166 -29.61 18.39 0.51
C GLN A 166 -29.15 17.28 -0.45
N PHE A 167 -28.31 16.36 0.02
CA PHE A 167 -27.87 15.20 -0.78
C PHE A 167 -29.04 14.27 -1.14
N LEU A 168 -29.93 13.99 -0.17
CA LEU A 168 -31.03 13.02 -0.33
C LEU A 168 -32.33 13.64 -0.84
N GLY A 169 -32.38 14.95 -1.04
CA GLY A 169 -33.61 15.64 -1.43
C GLY A 169 -34.67 15.64 -0.33
N THR A 170 -34.28 15.65 0.94
CA THR A 170 -35.16 15.65 2.14
C THR A 170 -34.99 16.92 2.97
N ASP A 171 -35.80 17.06 4.05
CA ASP A 171 -35.71 18.19 4.99
C ASP A 171 -34.68 17.93 6.13
N ALA A 172 -33.88 16.87 6.08
CA ALA A 172 -32.88 16.58 7.11
C ALA A 172 -31.81 17.68 7.18
N ALA A 173 -31.59 18.20 8.39
CA ALA A 173 -30.66 19.33 8.61
C ALA A 173 -29.28 18.89 9.09
N ASP A 174 -29.02 17.58 9.17
CA ASP A 174 -27.77 17.02 9.64
C ASP A 174 -26.63 17.38 8.67
N ALA A 175 -25.62 18.09 9.20
CA ALA A 175 -24.49 18.55 8.38
C ALA A 175 -23.58 17.38 7.99
N ILE A 176 -23.09 17.38 6.76
CA ILE A 176 -22.07 16.41 6.30
C ILE A 176 -20.71 16.86 6.81
N THR A 177 -19.99 15.98 7.51
CA THR A 177 -18.56 16.18 7.80
C THR A 177 -17.73 15.55 6.71
N VAL A 178 -17.10 16.38 5.90
CA VAL A 178 -16.31 15.94 4.75
C VAL A 178 -14.85 15.74 5.15
N TYR A 179 -14.31 14.55 4.89
CA TYR A 179 -12.91 14.20 5.11
C TYR A 179 -12.16 14.08 3.78
N THR A 180 -10.91 14.59 3.78
CA THR A 180 -9.98 14.51 2.64
C THR A 180 -8.57 14.18 3.13
N ARG A 181 -7.59 14.18 2.24
CA ARG A 181 -6.19 13.79 2.52
C ARG A 181 -5.31 15.00 2.78
N SER A 182 -4.48 14.91 3.84
CA SER A 182 -3.45 15.92 4.15
C SER A 182 -2.08 15.58 3.53
N ASP A 183 -1.84 14.32 3.21
CA ASP A 183 -0.64 13.86 2.49
C ASP A 183 -0.82 14.02 0.97
N SER A 184 0.28 14.03 0.22
CA SER A 184 0.22 14.04 -1.26
C SER A 184 -0.19 12.68 -1.79
N ALA A 185 -1.52 12.49 -1.92
CA ALA A 185 -2.15 11.21 -2.17
C ALA A 185 -2.64 11.05 -3.61
N GLY A 186 -2.20 9.98 -4.28
CA GLY A 186 -2.78 9.62 -5.58
C GLY A 186 -4.29 9.31 -5.51
N ALA A 187 -4.77 8.79 -4.36
CA ALA A 187 -6.20 8.57 -4.14
C ALA A 187 -7.00 9.89 -4.22
N ALA A 188 -6.50 10.95 -3.57
CA ALA A 188 -7.16 12.26 -3.60
C ALA A 188 -7.16 12.87 -5.00
N GLU A 189 -6.03 12.78 -5.73
CA GLU A 189 -5.96 13.26 -7.12
C GLU A 189 -6.92 12.50 -8.04
N VAL A 190 -7.00 11.18 -7.91
CA VAL A 190 -7.89 10.34 -8.72
C VAL A 190 -9.36 10.58 -8.37
N TRP A 191 -9.68 10.78 -7.07
CA TRP A 191 -11.02 11.14 -6.63
C TRP A 191 -11.45 12.53 -7.17
N ALA A 192 -10.55 13.51 -7.15
CA ALA A 192 -10.81 14.81 -7.78
C ALA A 192 -11.07 14.66 -9.30
N LYS A 193 -10.25 13.87 -10.00
CA LYS A 193 -10.44 13.61 -11.45
C LYS A 193 -11.79 12.96 -11.76
N TYR A 194 -12.27 12.05 -10.92
CA TYR A 194 -13.59 11.43 -11.06
C TYR A 194 -14.71 12.48 -11.07
N MET A 195 -14.57 13.53 -10.28
CA MET A 195 -15.51 14.64 -10.15
C MET A 195 -15.28 15.78 -11.14
N GLY A 196 -14.38 15.63 -12.11
CA GLY A 196 -14.04 16.64 -13.10
C GLY A 196 -13.01 17.68 -12.67
N GLY A 197 -12.39 17.50 -11.49
CA GLY A 197 -11.21 18.25 -11.04
C GLY A 197 -9.93 17.76 -11.71
N SER A 198 -8.81 18.30 -11.28
CA SER A 198 -7.49 17.99 -11.88
C SER A 198 -6.45 17.56 -10.86
N VAL A 199 -6.51 18.11 -9.66
CA VAL A 199 -5.51 17.93 -8.59
C VAL A 199 -6.18 17.72 -7.24
N GLN A 200 -5.42 17.20 -6.28
CA GLN A 200 -5.89 16.99 -4.92
C GLN A 200 -6.39 18.27 -4.24
N GLU A 201 -5.79 19.40 -4.56
CA GLU A 201 -6.10 20.71 -3.99
C GLU A 201 -7.49 21.23 -4.40
N ASP A 202 -8.14 20.61 -5.38
CA ASP A 202 -9.53 20.89 -5.74
C ASP A 202 -10.52 20.37 -4.68
N LEU A 203 -10.07 19.46 -3.79
CA LEU A 203 -10.90 18.88 -2.75
C LEU A 203 -10.93 19.73 -1.48
N ILE A 204 -12.14 19.92 -0.96
CA ILE A 204 -12.42 20.66 0.27
C ILE A 204 -12.86 19.67 1.36
N GLY A 205 -12.46 19.90 2.61
CA GLY A 205 -12.82 19.07 3.75
C GLY A 205 -11.77 19.07 4.85
N THR A 206 -12.02 18.33 5.91
CA THR A 206 -11.07 18.11 7.00
C THR A 206 -9.97 17.18 6.53
N ALA A 207 -8.76 17.71 6.44
CA ALA A 207 -7.61 16.98 5.92
C ALA A 207 -7.04 16.01 6.98
N VAL A 208 -6.95 14.71 6.64
CA VAL A 208 -6.47 13.62 7.50
C VAL A 208 -5.33 12.86 6.80
N ASN A 209 -4.36 12.40 7.57
CA ASN A 209 -3.19 11.71 7.01
C ASN A 209 -3.47 10.24 6.69
N GLY A 210 -3.27 9.86 5.45
CA GLY A 210 -3.33 8.48 4.96
C GLY A 210 -4.74 7.91 4.89
N ASP A 211 -4.89 6.79 4.19
CA ASP A 211 -6.14 6.01 4.15
C ASP A 211 -6.57 5.53 5.54
N PRO A 212 -5.66 4.98 6.39
CA PRO A 212 -6.05 4.58 7.74
C PRO A 212 -6.65 5.72 8.56
N GLY A 213 -6.11 6.94 8.39
CA GLY A 213 -6.60 8.12 9.10
C GLY A 213 -7.99 8.54 8.63
N VAL A 214 -8.25 8.55 7.31
CA VAL A 214 -9.58 8.88 6.78
C VAL A 214 -10.60 7.82 7.19
N ALA A 215 -10.29 6.54 7.07
CA ALA A 215 -11.17 5.45 7.49
C ALA A 215 -11.54 5.58 8.98
N GLU A 216 -10.56 5.85 9.85
CA GLU A 216 -10.82 6.03 11.28
C GLU A 216 -11.63 7.29 11.57
N ALA A 217 -11.35 8.41 10.89
CA ALA A 217 -12.10 9.65 11.06
C ALA A 217 -13.59 9.47 10.71
N VAL A 218 -13.88 8.78 9.59
CA VAL A 218 -15.25 8.45 9.19
C VAL A 218 -15.91 7.50 10.21
N ARG A 219 -15.20 6.50 10.73
CA ARG A 219 -15.73 5.57 11.73
C ARG A 219 -16.09 6.24 13.07
N GLN A 220 -15.41 7.33 13.41
CA GLN A 220 -15.65 8.07 14.66
C GLN A 220 -16.72 9.17 14.53
N ASP A 221 -17.18 9.46 13.31
CA ASP A 221 -18.14 10.52 13.05
C ASP A 221 -19.36 9.96 12.28
N ALA A 222 -20.50 9.85 12.99
CA ALA A 222 -21.74 9.32 12.41
C ALA A 222 -22.24 10.10 11.18
N LEU A 223 -21.87 11.37 11.03
CA LEU A 223 -22.24 12.22 9.89
C LEU A 223 -21.09 12.37 8.86
N GLY A 224 -19.99 11.64 9.08
CA GLY A 224 -18.79 11.71 8.27
C GLY A 224 -18.92 11.01 6.92
N ILE A 225 -18.31 11.62 5.91
CA ILE A 225 -18.06 11.02 4.60
C ILE A 225 -16.59 11.24 4.22
N GLY A 226 -15.97 10.23 3.65
CA GLY A 226 -14.59 10.27 3.17
C GLY A 226 -14.42 9.44 1.91
N PHE A 227 -13.17 9.25 1.50
CA PHE A 227 -12.83 8.32 0.41
C PHE A 227 -11.56 7.54 0.78
N ASN A 228 -11.53 6.28 0.40
CA ASN A 228 -10.44 5.36 0.70
C ASN A 228 -10.10 4.51 -0.52
N ASN A 229 -8.86 4.04 -0.58
CA ASN A 229 -8.52 2.91 -1.45
C ASN A 229 -9.27 1.65 -0.98
N ILE A 230 -9.66 0.75 -1.88
CA ILE A 230 -10.50 -0.42 -1.54
C ILE A 230 -9.91 -1.25 -0.40
N GLY A 231 -8.59 -1.47 -0.35
CA GLY A 231 -7.92 -2.20 0.72
C GLY A 231 -8.01 -1.56 2.12
N PHE A 232 -8.57 -0.34 2.24
CA PHE A 232 -8.86 0.35 3.50
C PHE A 232 -10.35 0.59 3.74
N ALA A 233 -11.20 0.09 2.87
CA ALA A 233 -12.65 0.06 3.03
C ALA A 233 -13.17 -1.36 3.31
N TYR A 234 -12.37 -2.38 2.99
CA TYR A 234 -12.69 -3.80 3.19
C TYR A 234 -11.65 -4.49 4.08
N ASP A 235 -12.09 -5.49 4.83
CA ASP A 235 -11.25 -6.41 5.58
C ASP A 235 -10.71 -7.49 4.62
N LEU A 236 -9.40 -7.47 4.36
CA LEU A 236 -8.76 -8.39 3.42
C LEU A 236 -8.79 -9.86 3.85
N THR A 237 -9.11 -10.15 5.14
CA THR A 237 -9.21 -11.51 5.64
C THR A 237 -10.59 -12.11 5.37
N THR A 238 -11.64 -11.31 5.53
CA THR A 238 -13.03 -11.74 5.39
C THR A 238 -13.65 -11.37 4.06
N GLY A 239 -13.06 -10.42 3.34
CA GLY A 239 -13.59 -9.84 2.11
C GLY A 239 -14.75 -8.86 2.32
N ASN A 240 -15.24 -8.69 3.54
CA ASN A 240 -16.38 -7.82 3.84
C ASN A 240 -15.93 -6.36 4.03
N GLN A 241 -16.88 -5.43 3.95
CA GLN A 241 -16.63 -4.05 4.32
C GLN A 241 -16.18 -3.96 5.78
N LEU A 242 -15.24 -3.04 6.08
CA LEU A 242 -14.74 -2.86 7.45
C LEU A 242 -15.85 -2.47 8.42
N ASP A 243 -15.79 -3.03 9.64
CA ASP A 243 -16.72 -2.68 10.70
C ASP A 243 -16.73 -1.17 10.97
N GLY A 244 -17.92 -0.59 11.04
CA GLY A 244 -18.15 0.83 11.24
C GLY A 244 -18.05 1.69 9.97
N LEU A 245 -17.74 1.09 8.81
CA LEU A 245 -17.76 1.75 7.51
C LEU A 245 -18.82 1.13 6.59
N ARG A 246 -19.33 1.97 5.66
CA ARG A 246 -20.05 1.51 4.46
C ARG A 246 -19.47 2.21 3.25
N VAL A 247 -19.29 1.43 2.19
CA VAL A 247 -18.95 1.97 0.87
C VAL A 247 -20.22 2.51 0.23
N VAL A 248 -20.17 3.75 -0.23
CA VAL A 248 -21.29 4.35 -0.97
C VAL A 248 -21.22 3.89 -2.42
N PRO A 249 -22.25 3.21 -2.95
CA PRO A 249 -22.30 2.83 -4.34
C PRO A 249 -22.23 4.05 -5.28
N LEU A 250 -21.71 3.88 -6.49
CA LEU A 250 -21.77 4.88 -7.53
C LEU A 250 -23.03 4.67 -8.36
N ASP A 251 -23.85 5.71 -8.47
CA ASP A 251 -24.97 5.77 -9.42
C ASP A 251 -24.38 6.07 -10.80
N LEU A 252 -24.21 5.02 -11.61
CA LEU A 252 -23.53 5.08 -12.89
C LEU A 252 -24.41 5.62 -14.01
N ASN A 253 -25.72 5.45 -13.87
CA ASN A 253 -26.70 5.86 -14.86
C ASN A 253 -27.36 7.22 -14.55
N GLY A 254 -27.18 7.75 -13.32
CA GLY A 254 -27.65 9.05 -12.88
C GLY A 254 -29.17 9.11 -12.62
N ASP A 255 -29.82 7.98 -12.33
CA ASP A 255 -31.26 7.95 -12.10
C ASP A 255 -31.68 8.15 -10.62
N GLY A 256 -30.69 8.23 -9.71
CA GLY A 256 -30.87 8.44 -8.28
C GLY A 256 -31.27 7.17 -7.52
N GLN A 257 -31.00 6.00 -8.08
CA GLN A 257 -31.24 4.70 -7.44
C GLN A 257 -30.17 3.69 -7.85
N ILE A 258 -29.68 2.94 -6.90
CA ILE A 258 -28.74 1.85 -7.19
C ILE A 258 -29.52 0.63 -7.69
N SER A 259 -29.30 0.33 -8.96
CA SER A 259 -29.86 -0.87 -9.61
C SER A 259 -29.03 -2.12 -9.29
N ALA A 260 -29.55 -3.31 -9.58
CA ALA A 260 -28.82 -4.56 -9.37
C ALA A 260 -27.51 -4.66 -10.18
N ASP A 261 -27.39 -3.95 -11.30
CA ASP A 261 -26.19 -3.92 -12.13
C ASP A 261 -25.11 -2.96 -11.56
N GLU A 262 -25.48 -2.12 -10.60
CA GLU A 262 -24.63 -1.15 -9.90
C GLU A 262 -24.29 -1.59 -8.47
N ASP A 263 -24.98 -2.61 -7.93
CA ASP A 263 -24.77 -3.12 -6.56
C ASP A 263 -23.72 -4.24 -6.51
N PHE A 264 -22.47 -3.87 -6.64
CA PHE A 264 -21.29 -4.75 -6.57
C PHE A 264 -20.34 -4.36 -5.44
N TYR A 265 -20.87 -3.90 -4.30
CA TYR A 265 -20.07 -3.40 -3.17
C TYR A 265 -20.13 -4.27 -1.93
N ALA A 266 -20.81 -5.41 -1.97
CA ALA A 266 -20.98 -6.26 -0.81
C ALA A 266 -19.64 -6.81 -0.28
N THR A 267 -18.78 -7.27 -1.19
CA THR A 267 -17.44 -7.78 -0.86
C THR A 267 -16.36 -7.15 -1.74
N ILE A 268 -15.12 -7.30 -1.31
CA ILE A 268 -13.95 -6.85 -2.10
C ILE A 268 -13.86 -7.58 -3.44
N ASP A 269 -14.26 -8.85 -3.50
CA ASP A 269 -14.27 -9.65 -4.73
C ASP A 269 -15.32 -9.13 -5.73
N ASP A 270 -16.48 -8.67 -5.24
CA ASP A 270 -17.54 -8.12 -6.10
C ASP A 270 -17.05 -6.83 -6.77
N ILE A 271 -16.49 -5.87 -6.00
CA ILE A 271 -15.96 -4.62 -6.59
C ILE A 271 -14.72 -4.87 -7.45
N ALA A 272 -13.83 -5.79 -7.06
CA ALA A 272 -12.68 -6.17 -7.89
C ALA A 272 -13.13 -6.76 -9.23
N GLY A 273 -14.17 -7.58 -9.22
CA GLY A 273 -14.82 -8.11 -10.43
C GLY A 273 -15.39 -7.01 -11.31
N ALA A 274 -16.07 -6.01 -10.74
CA ALA A 274 -16.61 -4.86 -11.47
C ALA A 274 -15.50 -3.98 -12.08
N ILE A 275 -14.38 -3.80 -11.38
CA ILE A 275 -13.19 -3.09 -11.91
C ILE A 275 -12.58 -3.86 -13.07
N ALA A 276 -12.38 -5.18 -12.92
CA ALA A 276 -11.82 -6.04 -13.96
C ALA A 276 -12.71 -6.07 -15.22
N ALA A 277 -14.02 -6.06 -15.03
CA ALA A 277 -15.02 -5.98 -16.11
C ALA A 277 -15.17 -4.57 -16.72
N LYS A 278 -14.50 -3.55 -16.15
CA LYS A 278 -14.61 -2.13 -16.52
C LYS A 278 -16.04 -1.58 -16.36
N VAL A 279 -16.81 -2.11 -15.44
CA VAL A 279 -18.10 -1.57 -14.99
C VAL A 279 -17.85 -0.43 -14.01
N TYR A 280 -16.93 -0.64 -13.04
CA TYR A 280 -16.47 0.45 -12.18
C TYR A 280 -15.61 1.44 -12.98
N PRO A 281 -15.85 2.77 -12.87
CA PRO A 281 -15.25 3.75 -13.75
C PRO A 281 -13.73 3.96 -13.55
N PHE A 282 -13.06 4.43 -14.62
CA PHE A 282 -11.67 4.83 -14.65
C PHE A 282 -11.53 6.31 -15.08
N PRO A 283 -11.27 7.28 -14.15
CA PRO A 283 -11.23 7.11 -12.69
C PRO A 283 -12.61 6.82 -12.09
N PRO A 284 -12.73 6.38 -10.82
CA PRO A 284 -11.73 6.37 -9.76
C PRO A 284 -10.94 5.07 -9.61
N ALA A 285 -11.13 4.07 -10.48
CA ALA A 285 -10.15 2.99 -10.62
C ALA A 285 -8.90 3.52 -11.37
N ARG A 286 -7.74 2.92 -11.11
CA ARG A 286 -6.47 3.31 -11.73
C ARG A 286 -5.40 2.23 -11.61
N GLU A 287 -4.41 2.30 -12.50
CA GLU A 287 -3.19 1.51 -12.37
C GLU A 287 -2.33 2.02 -11.19
N LEU A 288 -1.64 1.11 -10.55
CA LEU A 288 -0.62 1.37 -9.54
C LEU A 288 0.75 1.05 -10.13
N TYR A 289 1.73 1.86 -9.76
CA TYR A 289 3.07 1.81 -10.35
C TYR A 289 4.13 1.61 -9.27
N LEU A 290 5.15 0.82 -9.59
CA LEU A 290 6.46 0.87 -8.95
C LEU A 290 7.39 1.71 -9.82
N VAL A 291 8.06 2.68 -9.19
CA VAL A 291 8.81 3.72 -9.90
C VAL A 291 10.24 3.77 -9.39
N THR A 292 11.20 3.83 -10.31
CA THR A 292 12.63 3.99 -10.02
C THR A 292 13.16 5.28 -10.63
N LYS A 293 14.35 5.71 -10.18
CA LYS A 293 15.09 6.81 -10.80
C LYS A 293 15.92 6.29 -11.96
N GLY A 294 15.43 6.49 -13.17
CA GLY A 294 15.97 5.85 -14.37
C GLY A 294 15.62 4.37 -14.46
N GLU A 295 16.29 3.65 -15.35
CA GLU A 295 16.10 2.21 -15.49
C GLU A 295 16.38 1.46 -14.18
N PRO A 296 15.60 0.42 -13.83
CA PRO A 296 15.80 -0.33 -12.61
C PRO A 296 17.17 -1.03 -12.60
N THR A 297 17.81 -1.06 -11.42
CA THR A 297 19.03 -1.84 -11.21
C THR A 297 18.77 -3.33 -11.42
N PRO A 298 19.78 -4.18 -11.70
CA PRO A 298 19.56 -5.60 -11.97
C PRO A 298 18.70 -6.32 -10.91
N VAL A 299 18.89 -6.02 -9.62
CA VAL A 299 18.11 -6.64 -8.54
C VAL A 299 16.65 -6.17 -8.55
N ILE A 300 16.40 -4.89 -8.84
CA ILE A 300 15.04 -4.36 -8.96
C ILE A 300 14.38 -4.87 -10.24
N GLN A 301 15.13 -5.02 -11.32
CA GLN A 301 14.66 -5.59 -12.57
C GLN A 301 14.20 -7.05 -12.40
N GLU A 302 14.95 -7.86 -11.64
CA GLU A 302 14.54 -9.23 -11.28
C GLU A 302 13.27 -9.22 -10.43
N LEU A 303 13.18 -8.33 -9.43
CA LEU A 303 11.97 -8.16 -8.62
C LEU A 303 10.77 -7.81 -9.49
N TYR A 304 10.91 -6.84 -10.40
CA TYR A 304 9.81 -6.41 -11.28
C TYR A 304 9.38 -7.53 -12.24
N ARG A 305 10.32 -8.30 -12.81
CA ARG A 305 9.98 -9.47 -13.62
C ARG A 305 9.18 -10.49 -12.81
N TRP A 306 9.61 -10.78 -11.59
CA TRP A 306 8.89 -11.69 -10.70
C TRP A 306 7.50 -11.16 -10.35
N ILE A 307 7.36 -9.87 -10.01
CA ILE A 307 6.06 -9.23 -9.73
C ILE A 307 5.12 -9.37 -10.94
N LEU A 308 5.63 -9.14 -12.15
CA LEU A 308 4.84 -9.18 -13.40
C LEU A 308 4.59 -10.60 -13.93
N THR A 309 5.12 -11.63 -13.26
CA THR A 309 4.91 -13.05 -13.59
C THR A 309 4.33 -13.81 -12.38
N ASP A 310 5.17 -14.47 -11.60
CA ASP A 310 4.75 -15.30 -10.47
C ASP A 310 4.05 -14.47 -9.37
N GLY A 311 4.47 -13.22 -9.18
CA GLY A 311 3.89 -12.28 -8.22
C GLY A 311 2.43 -11.91 -8.52
N GLN A 312 1.97 -12.05 -9.75
CA GLN A 312 0.57 -11.81 -10.13
C GLN A 312 -0.40 -12.81 -9.49
N ALA A 313 0.08 -13.99 -9.12
CA ALA A 313 -0.75 -14.99 -8.43
C ALA A 313 -1.29 -14.50 -7.07
N PHE A 314 -0.65 -13.52 -6.45
CA PHE A 314 -1.03 -12.97 -5.14
C PHE A 314 -1.96 -11.75 -5.23
N VAL A 315 -2.17 -11.18 -6.43
CA VAL A 315 -2.86 -9.90 -6.62
C VAL A 315 -4.32 -9.98 -6.18
N SER A 316 -5.05 -10.99 -6.65
CA SER A 316 -6.47 -11.17 -6.31
C SER A 316 -6.67 -11.45 -4.82
N ASP A 317 -5.87 -12.34 -4.24
CA ASP A 317 -5.98 -12.71 -2.82
C ASP A 317 -5.68 -11.51 -1.89
N ALA A 318 -4.91 -10.53 -2.37
CA ALA A 318 -4.63 -9.28 -1.66
C ALA A 318 -5.68 -8.19 -1.93
N GLY A 319 -6.77 -8.49 -2.66
CA GLY A 319 -7.87 -7.57 -2.92
C GLY A 319 -7.59 -6.54 -4.01
N TYR A 320 -6.66 -6.84 -4.92
CA TYR A 320 -6.33 -6.00 -6.08
C TYR A 320 -6.80 -6.66 -7.38
N VAL A 321 -6.76 -5.90 -8.46
CA VAL A 321 -7.11 -6.37 -9.79
C VAL A 321 -5.86 -6.47 -10.66
N SER A 322 -5.66 -7.65 -11.27
CA SER A 322 -4.54 -7.86 -12.20
C SER A 322 -4.67 -6.95 -13.42
N LEU A 323 -3.54 -6.54 -13.95
CA LEU A 323 -3.48 -5.90 -15.26
C LEU A 323 -4.04 -6.84 -16.34
N SER A 324 -4.59 -6.30 -17.43
CA SER A 324 -4.95 -7.11 -18.58
C SER A 324 -3.73 -7.81 -19.16
N ALA A 325 -3.92 -8.94 -19.87
CA ALA A 325 -2.83 -9.68 -20.49
C ALA A 325 -1.96 -8.83 -21.43
N ASP A 326 -2.60 -7.94 -22.20
CA ASP A 326 -1.88 -7.01 -23.08
C ASP A 326 -1.06 -6.01 -22.26
N ARG A 327 -1.63 -5.48 -21.20
CA ARG A 327 -0.95 -4.50 -20.32
C ARG A 327 0.19 -5.13 -19.52
N LEU A 328 0.04 -6.40 -19.09
CA LEU A 328 1.13 -7.16 -18.48
C LEU A 328 2.29 -7.36 -19.47
N THR A 329 1.98 -7.71 -20.72
CA THR A 329 3.00 -7.86 -21.78
C THR A 329 3.74 -6.54 -22.01
N GLU A 330 3.03 -5.42 -22.08
CA GLU A 330 3.66 -4.09 -22.19
C GLU A 330 4.55 -3.79 -20.98
N ALA A 331 4.06 -4.04 -19.76
CA ALA A 331 4.83 -3.81 -18.52
C ALA A 331 6.09 -4.68 -18.46
N GLN A 332 6.00 -5.97 -18.86
CA GLN A 332 7.15 -6.86 -18.97
C GLN A 332 8.17 -6.34 -19.99
N GLY A 333 7.71 -5.79 -21.12
CA GLY A 333 8.58 -5.17 -22.11
C GLY A 333 9.37 -3.96 -21.58
N LEU A 334 8.85 -3.22 -20.57
CA LEU A 334 9.57 -2.11 -19.94
C LEU A 334 10.76 -2.58 -19.10
N VAL A 335 10.72 -3.78 -18.54
CA VAL A 335 11.79 -4.29 -17.66
C VAL A 335 12.74 -5.25 -18.35
N GLY A 336 12.54 -5.46 -19.65
CA GLY A 336 13.34 -6.38 -20.48
C GLY A 336 12.98 -7.85 -20.22
N GLU A 337 13.11 -8.67 -21.24
CA GLU A 337 12.91 -10.13 -21.17
C GLU A 337 13.92 -10.82 -20.24
#